data_228feffd4632b0e7ade96629acf55bc7
#
_entry.id   228feffd4632b0e7ade96629acf55bc7
#
_cell.length_a   1.000
_cell.length_b   1.000
_cell.length_c   1.000
_cell.angle_alpha   90.00
_cell.angle_beta   90.00
_cell.angle_gamma   90.00
#
_symmetry.space_group_name_H-M   'P 1'
#
loop_
_entity.id
_entity.type
_entity.pdbx_description
1 polymer ?
#
loop_
_entity_poly.entity_id
_entity_poly.type
_entity_poly.pdbx_seq_one_letter_code
_entity_poly.pdbx_strand_id
1 'polypeptide(L)'
;MRIAVAGGTGMVGARLVKALQERGDDVVVLARALGVDLLSGDGLAQALVGVEVIVDVTSTPSRKSADCAAFFRAVATNLQSAGAQAGVGRIVTLSIVGIDGIGGGAYGHYDGKRAQEAATEAGAVPTAILRATQFHEFPGQLIDWMAKGPFVPCPKQPVQTVDLDTVVRHLMLLTNEPLAHPHTRIDLAGPEKALMADLVRKVAQASGRRIIVVPVWLPGASARKVRAGALQASPHAIIEGRTFDEWLVG
;
A
#
# COMPACT_ATOMS: atom_id res chain seq x y z
N MET A 1 7.17 16.67 -14.60
CA MET A 1 8.27 16.07 -13.79
C MET A 1 8.66 14.72 -14.37
N ARG A 2 9.92 14.29 -14.12
CA ARG A 2 10.30 12.89 -14.40
C ARG A 2 10.19 12.07 -13.12
N ILE A 3 9.29 11.09 -13.13
CA ILE A 3 8.90 10.33 -11.93
C ILE A 3 9.14 8.83 -12.14
N ALA A 4 9.89 8.19 -11.24
CA ALA A 4 10.07 6.75 -11.26
C ALA A 4 9.04 6.06 -10.35
N VAL A 5 8.40 4.99 -10.82
CA VAL A 5 7.39 4.23 -10.06
C VAL A 5 7.88 2.80 -9.84
N ALA A 6 8.30 2.50 -8.62
CA ALA A 6 8.61 1.16 -8.15
C ALA A 6 7.31 0.40 -7.83
N GLY A 7 7.12 -0.77 -8.45
CA GLY A 7 5.84 -1.50 -8.38
C GLY A 7 4.78 -0.99 -9.38
N GLY A 8 5.19 -0.26 -10.42
CA GLY A 8 4.30 0.37 -11.41
C GLY A 8 3.41 -0.61 -12.20
N THR A 9 3.70 -1.90 -12.19
CA THR A 9 2.87 -2.95 -12.82
C THR A 9 1.82 -3.56 -11.88
N GLY A 10 1.82 -3.19 -10.60
CA GLY A 10 0.87 -3.68 -9.60
C GLY A 10 -0.46 -2.94 -9.63
N MET A 11 -1.40 -3.36 -8.78
CA MET A 11 -2.76 -2.80 -8.71
C MET A 11 -2.79 -1.28 -8.47
N VAL A 12 -2.03 -0.78 -7.51
CA VAL A 12 -1.90 0.66 -7.23
C VAL A 12 -1.01 1.32 -8.29
N GLY A 13 0.13 0.68 -8.60
CA GLY A 13 1.15 1.25 -9.48
C GLY A 13 0.66 1.49 -10.90
N ALA A 14 -0.10 0.57 -11.49
CA ALA A 14 -0.64 0.74 -12.84
C ALA A 14 -1.61 1.94 -12.93
N ARG A 15 -2.46 2.13 -11.91
CA ARG A 15 -3.35 3.30 -11.82
C ARG A 15 -2.56 4.59 -11.64
N LEU A 16 -1.54 4.56 -10.77
CA LEU A 16 -0.67 5.71 -10.55
C LEU A 16 0.10 6.10 -11.82
N VAL A 17 0.70 5.14 -12.51
CA VAL A 17 1.42 5.38 -13.78
C VAL A 17 0.49 6.05 -14.80
N LYS A 18 -0.72 5.51 -14.98
CA LYS A 18 -1.72 6.10 -15.89
C LYS A 18 -2.05 7.54 -15.48
N ALA A 19 -2.36 7.79 -14.21
CA ALA A 19 -2.75 9.12 -13.74
C ALA A 19 -1.60 10.15 -13.85
N LEU A 20 -0.35 9.73 -13.59
CA LEU A 20 0.83 10.59 -13.77
C LEU A 20 1.04 10.94 -15.26
N GLN A 21 0.89 9.97 -16.17
CA GLN A 21 0.97 10.20 -17.62
C GLN A 21 -0.15 11.13 -18.12
N GLU A 22 -1.37 10.97 -17.62
CA GLU A 22 -2.50 11.86 -17.93
C GLU A 22 -2.27 13.29 -17.41
N ARG A 23 -1.53 13.45 -16.31
CA ARG A 23 -1.07 14.77 -15.81
C ARG A 23 0.05 15.38 -16.68
N GLY A 24 0.67 14.61 -17.57
CA GLY A 24 1.76 15.05 -18.45
C GLY A 24 3.17 14.82 -17.89
N ASP A 25 3.31 13.96 -16.88
CA ASP A 25 4.62 13.57 -16.34
C ASP A 25 5.35 12.56 -17.23
N ASP A 26 6.68 12.61 -17.23
CA ASP A 26 7.55 11.57 -17.81
C ASP A 26 7.72 10.43 -16.79
N VAL A 27 7.08 9.30 -17.03
CA VAL A 27 7.01 8.20 -16.06
C VAL A 27 7.95 7.06 -16.42
N VAL A 28 8.87 6.74 -15.50
CA VAL A 28 9.79 5.61 -15.58
C VAL A 28 9.26 4.47 -14.70
N VAL A 29 8.84 3.36 -15.29
CA VAL A 29 8.38 2.18 -14.54
C VAL A 29 9.58 1.32 -14.16
N LEU A 30 9.84 1.16 -12.85
CA LEU A 30 10.90 0.30 -12.35
C LEU A 30 10.37 -1.14 -12.23
N ALA A 31 10.71 -1.98 -13.18
CA ALA A 31 10.25 -3.38 -13.24
C ALA A 31 11.32 -4.29 -13.85
N ARG A 32 11.37 -5.56 -13.38
CA ARG A 32 12.32 -6.56 -13.89
C ARG A 32 12.21 -6.79 -15.39
N ALA A 33 10.99 -6.78 -15.93
CA ALA A 33 10.75 -6.88 -17.37
C ALA A 33 11.34 -5.72 -18.18
N LEU A 34 11.68 -4.62 -17.53
CA LEU A 34 12.31 -3.43 -18.13
C LEU A 34 13.77 -3.29 -17.72
N GLY A 35 14.41 -4.36 -17.21
CA GLY A 35 15.82 -4.39 -16.88
C GLY A 35 16.17 -3.80 -15.52
N VAL A 36 15.19 -3.57 -14.63
CA VAL A 36 15.44 -3.03 -13.28
C VAL A 36 15.05 -4.05 -12.21
N ASP A 37 16.02 -4.56 -11.47
CA ASP A 37 15.75 -5.39 -10.29
C ASP A 37 15.93 -4.57 -9.01
N LEU A 38 14.81 -4.35 -8.31
CA LEU A 38 14.77 -3.57 -7.07
C LEU A 38 15.46 -4.27 -5.89
N LEU A 39 15.62 -5.62 -5.94
CA LEU A 39 16.26 -6.38 -4.87
C LEU A 39 17.79 -6.34 -4.96
N SER A 40 18.35 -6.51 -6.15
CA SER A 40 19.79 -6.41 -6.37
C SER A 40 20.25 -4.97 -6.58
N GLY A 41 19.37 -4.08 -7.03
CA GLY A 41 19.68 -2.72 -7.45
C GLY A 41 20.15 -2.61 -8.91
N ASP A 42 20.20 -3.75 -9.63
CA ASP A 42 20.63 -3.76 -11.03
C ASP A 42 19.70 -2.89 -11.90
N GLY A 43 20.29 -2.07 -12.76
CA GLY A 43 19.58 -1.17 -13.65
C GLY A 43 19.05 0.11 -13.00
N LEU A 44 19.04 0.25 -11.66
CA LEU A 44 18.51 1.43 -10.97
C LEU A 44 19.26 2.71 -11.34
N ALA A 45 20.59 2.69 -11.33
CA ALA A 45 21.39 3.87 -11.62
C ALA A 45 21.04 4.46 -13.00
N GLN A 46 20.91 3.61 -14.03
CA GLN A 46 20.53 4.04 -15.37
C GLN A 46 19.08 4.52 -15.44
N ALA A 47 18.17 3.82 -14.80
CA ALA A 47 16.73 4.14 -14.82
C ALA A 47 16.41 5.46 -14.09
N LEU A 48 17.24 5.83 -13.10
CA LEU A 48 17.03 7.05 -12.30
C LEU A 48 17.71 8.30 -12.86
N VAL A 49 18.37 8.24 -14.02
CA VAL A 49 18.95 9.43 -14.65
C VAL A 49 17.87 10.48 -14.91
N GLY A 50 18.03 11.66 -14.30
CA GLY A 50 17.12 12.80 -14.43
C GLY A 50 15.76 12.62 -13.71
N VAL A 51 15.59 11.57 -12.91
CA VAL A 51 14.39 11.38 -12.09
C VAL A 51 14.40 12.37 -10.92
N GLU A 52 13.29 13.08 -10.75
CA GLU A 52 13.10 14.07 -9.69
C GLU A 52 12.46 13.44 -8.43
N VAL A 53 11.54 12.49 -8.64
CA VAL A 53 10.78 11.82 -7.56
C VAL A 53 10.70 10.33 -7.82
N ILE A 54 10.87 9.52 -6.77
CA ILE A 54 10.54 8.08 -6.79
C ILE A 54 9.25 7.86 -6.01
N VAL A 55 8.34 7.05 -6.57
CA VAL A 55 7.14 6.58 -5.83
C VAL A 55 7.25 5.07 -5.64
N ASP A 56 7.34 4.63 -4.39
CA ASP A 56 7.41 3.22 -4.02
C ASP A 56 6.04 2.68 -3.59
N VAL A 57 5.41 1.95 -4.49
CA VAL A 57 4.17 1.20 -4.26
C VAL A 57 4.39 -0.31 -4.37
N THR A 58 5.59 -0.77 -4.07
CA THR A 58 5.94 -2.19 -4.14
C THR A 58 5.16 -3.04 -3.14
N SER A 59 4.93 -4.28 -3.51
CA SER A 59 4.31 -5.30 -2.68
C SER A 59 4.96 -6.67 -2.92
N THR A 60 4.75 -7.61 -2.01
CA THR A 60 5.23 -8.99 -2.13
C THR A 60 4.09 -9.97 -1.85
N PRO A 61 4.02 -11.10 -2.58
CA PRO A 61 3.04 -12.14 -2.31
C PRO A 61 3.37 -12.96 -1.04
N SER A 62 4.59 -12.85 -0.51
CA SER A 62 4.96 -13.54 0.73
C SER A 62 4.13 -13.05 1.90
N ARG A 63 3.81 -13.97 2.81
CA ARG A 63 3.15 -13.69 4.10
C ARG A 63 4.05 -13.99 5.30
N LYS A 64 5.25 -14.51 5.04
CA LYS A 64 6.23 -14.79 6.09
C LYS A 64 6.91 -13.49 6.51
N SER A 65 6.91 -13.21 7.81
CA SER A 65 7.46 -11.97 8.38
C SER A 65 8.90 -11.69 7.94
N ALA A 66 9.78 -12.70 8.02
CA ALA A 66 11.18 -12.55 7.63
C ALA A 66 11.36 -12.22 6.14
N ASP A 67 10.63 -12.93 5.27
CA ASP A 67 10.70 -12.70 3.81
C ASP A 67 10.18 -11.30 3.46
N CYS A 68 9.04 -10.90 4.06
CA CYS A 68 8.47 -9.57 3.85
C CYS A 68 9.43 -8.48 4.32
N ALA A 69 9.99 -8.61 5.52
CA ALA A 69 10.93 -7.65 6.07
C ALA A 69 12.21 -7.54 5.24
N ALA A 70 12.76 -8.68 4.77
CA ALA A 70 13.93 -8.70 3.89
C ALA A 70 13.65 -8.02 2.55
N PHE A 71 12.53 -8.37 1.90
CA PHE A 71 12.12 -7.80 0.62
C PHE A 71 11.98 -6.27 0.71
N PHE A 72 11.13 -5.80 1.60
CA PHE A 72 10.82 -4.38 1.68
C PHE A 72 12.01 -3.53 2.14
N ARG A 73 12.84 -4.07 3.05
CA ARG A 73 14.09 -3.39 3.46
C ARG A 73 15.05 -3.26 2.30
N ALA A 74 15.30 -4.34 1.55
CA ALA A 74 16.23 -4.32 0.41
C ALA A 74 15.78 -3.31 -0.65
N VAL A 75 14.50 -3.35 -1.04
CA VAL A 75 13.93 -2.41 -2.02
C VAL A 75 14.10 -0.97 -1.55
N ALA A 76 13.68 -0.64 -0.32
CA ALA A 76 13.77 0.72 0.20
C ALA A 76 15.23 1.22 0.32
N THR A 77 16.15 0.35 0.76
CA THR A 77 17.59 0.69 0.85
C THR A 77 18.17 0.97 -0.54
N ASN A 78 17.86 0.14 -1.54
CA ASN A 78 18.36 0.32 -2.89
C ASN A 78 17.79 1.58 -3.56
N LEU A 79 16.49 1.87 -3.36
CA LEU A 79 15.88 3.11 -3.86
C LEU A 79 16.49 4.35 -3.21
N GLN A 80 16.75 4.32 -1.91
CA GLN A 80 17.41 5.40 -1.19
C GLN A 80 18.85 5.62 -1.68
N SER A 81 19.63 4.54 -1.80
CA SER A 81 21.02 4.62 -2.24
C SER A 81 21.15 5.13 -3.68
N ALA A 82 20.43 4.52 -4.60
CA ALA A 82 20.45 4.91 -6.01
C ALA A 82 19.81 6.29 -6.22
N GLY A 83 18.75 6.63 -5.50
CA GLY A 83 18.11 7.94 -5.54
C GLY A 83 19.03 9.05 -5.07
N ALA A 84 19.77 8.86 -3.98
CA ALA A 84 20.76 9.81 -3.50
C ALA A 84 21.87 10.05 -4.54
N GLN A 85 22.38 8.97 -5.17
CA GLN A 85 23.40 9.07 -6.22
C GLN A 85 22.89 9.79 -7.48
N ALA A 86 21.62 9.60 -7.83
CA ALA A 86 20.99 10.24 -8.99
C ALA A 86 20.51 11.68 -8.71
N GLY A 87 20.60 12.16 -7.48
CA GLY A 87 20.12 13.50 -7.09
C GLY A 87 18.59 13.59 -7.00
N VAL A 88 17.90 12.48 -6.74
CA VAL A 88 16.45 12.46 -6.54
C VAL A 88 16.08 13.34 -5.34
N GLY A 89 15.12 14.24 -5.54
CA GLY A 89 14.70 15.20 -4.51
C GLY A 89 13.78 14.60 -3.44
N ARG A 90 13.10 13.47 -3.73
CA ARG A 90 12.12 12.87 -2.82
C ARG A 90 11.79 11.42 -3.14
N ILE A 91 11.49 10.64 -2.10
CA ILE A 91 10.83 9.31 -2.22
C ILE A 91 9.48 9.36 -1.53
N VAL A 92 8.42 9.00 -2.27
CA VAL A 92 7.05 8.83 -1.76
C VAL A 92 6.79 7.34 -1.58
N THR A 93 6.44 6.89 -0.38
CA THR A 93 6.23 5.46 -0.09
C THR A 93 4.80 5.20 0.37
N LEU A 94 4.13 4.23 -0.25
CA LEU A 94 2.82 3.75 0.20
C LEU A 94 2.97 2.72 1.31
N SER A 95 2.35 2.99 2.46
CA SER A 95 2.32 2.12 3.63
C SER A 95 0.90 1.92 4.15
N ILE A 96 0.76 1.44 5.37
CA ILE A 96 -0.53 1.04 5.95
C ILE A 96 -0.73 1.74 7.30
N VAL A 97 -1.97 2.22 7.55
CA VAL A 97 -2.37 2.81 8.82
C VAL A 97 -2.34 1.76 9.94
N GLY A 98 -1.87 2.16 11.12
CA GLY A 98 -2.00 1.39 12.34
C GLY A 98 -1.11 0.14 12.44
N ILE A 99 -0.11 -0.02 11.58
CA ILE A 99 0.79 -1.19 11.60
C ILE A 99 1.74 -1.21 12.81
N ASP A 100 1.86 -0.10 13.54
CA ASP A 100 2.75 -0.03 14.69
C ASP A 100 2.31 -1.02 15.79
N GLY A 101 3.19 -1.96 16.13
CA GLY A 101 2.89 -3.00 17.11
C GLY A 101 1.97 -4.13 16.64
N ILE A 102 1.69 -4.24 15.33
CA ILE A 102 1.03 -5.38 14.70
C ILE A 102 2.06 -6.13 13.85
N GLY A 103 2.20 -7.44 14.03
CA GLY A 103 3.14 -8.24 13.25
C GLY A 103 3.16 -9.71 13.68
N GLY A 104 3.99 -10.49 13.00
CA GLY A 104 4.13 -11.93 13.19
C GLY A 104 2.93 -12.73 12.67
N GLY A 105 3.10 -14.03 12.48
CA GLY A 105 2.06 -14.94 12.04
C GLY A 105 1.36 -14.48 10.75
N ALA A 106 0.05 -14.30 10.81
CA ALA A 106 -0.77 -13.85 9.67
C ALA A 106 -0.52 -12.37 9.28
N TYR A 107 0.24 -11.63 10.05
CA TYR A 107 0.50 -10.19 9.88
C TYR A 107 1.93 -9.89 9.41
N GLY A 108 2.64 -10.87 8.84
CA GLY A 108 4.02 -10.70 8.37
C GLY A 108 4.19 -9.59 7.32
N HIS A 109 3.16 -9.31 6.53
CA HIS A 109 3.18 -8.19 5.59
C HIS A 109 3.36 -6.83 6.30
N TYR A 110 2.78 -6.65 7.49
CA TYR A 110 2.94 -5.43 8.29
C TYR A 110 4.35 -5.29 8.88
N ASP A 111 5.01 -6.42 9.21
CA ASP A 111 6.44 -6.42 9.56
C ASP A 111 7.29 -5.91 8.40
N GLY A 112 6.95 -6.34 7.17
CA GLY A 112 7.57 -5.85 5.95
C GLY A 112 7.39 -4.36 5.75
N LYS A 113 6.17 -3.84 5.90
CA LYS A 113 5.89 -2.41 5.74
C LYS A 113 6.61 -1.56 6.79
N ARG A 114 6.70 -2.00 8.04
CA ARG A 114 7.53 -1.30 9.04
C ARG A 114 9.01 -1.30 8.67
N ALA A 115 9.52 -2.41 8.15
CA ALA A 115 10.91 -2.48 7.67
C ALA A 115 11.15 -1.56 6.46
N GLN A 116 10.16 -1.42 5.56
CA GLN A 116 10.20 -0.45 4.45
C GLN A 116 10.28 0.98 4.96
N GLU A 117 9.33 1.39 5.83
CA GLU A 117 9.31 2.74 6.40
C GLU A 117 10.64 3.09 7.07
N ALA A 118 11.13 2.20 7.95
CA ALA A 118 12.39 2.41 8.66
C ALA A 118 13.59 2.55 7.70
N ALA A 119 13.67 1.72 6.65
CA ALA A 119 14.75 1.79 5.67
C ALA A 119 14.64 3.03 4.77
N THR A 120 13.42 3.45 4.42
CA THR A 120 13.17 4.66 3.64
C THR A 120 13.61 5.91 4.42
N GLU A 121 13.27 6.00 5.72
CA GLU A 121 13.61 7.16 6.55
C GLU A 121 15.08 7.19 7.00
N ALA A 122 15.77 6.05 6.98
CA ALA A 122 17.19 5.99 7.32
C ALA A 122 18.12 6.51 6.20
N GLY A 123 17.61 6.73 4.99
CA GLY A 123 18.39 7.19 3.85
C GLY A 123 18.53 8.70 3.78
N ALA A 124 19.30 9.18 2.79
CA ALA A 124 19.61 10.60 2.63
C ALA A 124 18.56 11.38 1.81
N VAL A 125 17.74 10.68 1.01
CA VAL A 125 16.71 11.34 0.20
C VAL A 125 15.49 11.66 1.09
N PRO A 126 14.97 12.90 1.08
CA PRO A 126 13.75 13.27 1.80
C PRO A 126 12.57 12.35 1.48
N THR A 127 11.71 12.07 2.45
CA THR A 127 10.67 11.06 2.29
C THR A 127 9.28 11.56 2.69
N ALA A 128 8.27 11.10 1.94
CA ALA A 128 6.87 11.20 2.32
C ALA A 128 6.26 9.81 2.38
N ILE A 129 5.69 9.41 3.51
CA ILE A 129 5.03 8.12 3.68
C ILE A 129 3.52 8.35 3.75
N LEU A 130 2.80 7.82 2.75
CA LEU A 130 1.35 7.76 2.77
C LEU A 130 0.94 6.42 3.39
N ARG A 131 0.42 6.44 4.59
CA ARG A 131 -0.20 5.28 5.22
C ARG A 131 -1.69 5.28 4.87
N ALA A 132 -2.13 4.32 4.08
CA ALA A 132 -3.54 4.14 3.74
C ALA A 132 -4.18 3.02 4.58
N THR A 133 -5.48 3.12 4.83
CA THR A 133 -6.27 2.00 5.35
C THR A 133 -6.48 0.96 4.24
N GLN A 134 -7.22 -0.13 4.52
CA GLN A 134 -7.46 -1.19 3.55
C GLN A 134 -8.20 -0.65 2.33
N PHE A 135 -7.87 -1.14 1.14
CA PHE A 135 -8.54 -0.72 -0.10
C PHE A 135 -9.92 -1.35 -0.25
N HIS A 136 -10.81 -0.70 -0.98
CA HIS A 136 -12.15 -1.23 -1.30
C HIS A 136 -12.09 -2.58 -2.05
N GLU A 137 -11.02 -2.84 -2.77
CA GLU A 137 -10.76 -4.11 -3.46
C GLU A 137 -10.43 -5.28 -2.51
N PHE A 138 -10.01 -4.98 -1.27
CA PHE A 138 -9.54 -6.02 -0.35
C PHE A 138 -10.59 -7.08 0.02
N PRO A 139 -11.89 -6.77 0.26
CA PRO A 139 -12.92 -7.77 0.48
C PRO A 139 -13.07 -8.77 -0.68
N GLY A 140 -12.96 -8.30 -1.93
CA GLY A 140 -12.95 -9.15 -3.12
C GLY A 140 -11.73 -10.08 -3.17
N GLN A 141 -10.55 -9.54 -2.93
CA GLN A 141 -9.32 -10.33 -2.83
C GLN A 141 -9.41 -11.39 -1.72
N LEU A 142 -10.02 -11.05 -0.59
CA LEU A 142 -10.20 -12.00 0.51
C LEU A 142 -11.07 -13.19 0.08
N ILE A 143 -12.13 -12.96 -0.70
CA ILE A 143 -12.92 -14.04 -1.28
C ILE A 143 -12.03 -14.93 -2.15
N ASP A 144 -11.25 -14.34 -3.07
CA ASP A 144 -10.42 -15.09 -4.02
C ASP A 144 -9.30 -15.89 -3.33
N TRP A 145 -8.75 -15.39 -2.23
CA TRP A 145 -7.67 -16.06 -1.50
C TRP A 145 -8.16 -17.12 -0.51
N MET A 146 -9.36 -16.93 0.07
CA MET A 146 -9.80 -17.71 1.23
C MET A 146 -10.95 -18.66 0.91
N ALA A 147 -11.64 -18.51 -0.23
CA ALA A 147 -12.80 -19.34 -0.55
C ALA A 147 -12.43 -20.82 -0.66
N LYS A 148 -13.25 -21.65 -0.01
CA LYS A 148 -13.23 -23.12 -0.12
C LYS A 148 -14.64 -23.57 -0.50
N GLY A 149 -14.88 -23.74 -1.80
CA GLY A 149 -16.23 -23.90 -2.33
C GLY A 149 -17.07 -22.66 -1.98
N PRO A 150 -18.28 -22.81 -1.43
CA PRO A 150 -19.11 -21.66 -1.05
C PRO A 150 -18.67 -20.96 0.25
N PHE A 151 -17.75 -21.55 1.02
CA PHE A 151 -17.37 -21.03 2.34
C PHE A 151 -16.19 -20.06 2.22
N VAL A 152 -16.33 -18.86 2.83
CA VAL A 152 -15.28 -17.85 2.90
C VAL A 152 -14.93 -17.58 4.37
N PRO A 153 -13.82 -18.13 4.89
CA PRO A 153 -13.31 -17.75 6.19
C PRO A 153 -12.95 -16.25 6.22
N CYS A 154 -13.60 -15.48 7.07
CA CYS A 154 -13.40 -14.04 7.16
C CYS A 154 -13.03 -13.65 8.59
N PRO A 155 -11.88 -12.96 8.81
CA PRO A 155 -11.54 -12.46 10.12
C PRO A 155 -12.61 -11.50 10.66
N LYS A 156 -13.00 -11.68 11.93
CA LYS A 156 -13.92 -10.76 12.59
C LYS A 156 -13.15 -9.50 12.99
N GLN A 157 -13.10 -8.53 12.08
CA GLN A 157 -12.37 -7.28 12.29
C GLN A 157 -13.12 -6.07 11.74
N PRO A 158 -13.09 -4.94 12.48
CA PRO A 158 -13.52 -3.66 11.96
C PRO A 158 -12.49 -3.15 10.94
N VAL A 159 -12.98 -2.48 9.92
CA VAL A 159 -12.18 -1.87 8.84
C VAL A 159 -12.72 -0.49 8.51
N GLN A 160 -11.92 0.30 7.82
CA GLN A 160 -12.31 1.61 7.29
C GLN A 160 -11.68 1.76 5.92
N THR A 161 -12.30 1.14 4.90
CA THR A 161 -11.68 1.00 3.58
C THR A 161 -11.72 2.30 2.79
N VAL A 162 -10.69 2.52 1.97
CA VAL A 162 -10.51 3.69 1.09
C VAL A 162 -10.45 3.24 -0.37
N ASP A 163 -10.98 4.04 -1.29
CA ASP A 163 -10.88 3.74 -2.73
C ASP A 163 -9.47 4.05 -3.27
N LEU A 164 -9.07 3.28 -4.29
CA LEU A 164 -7.73 3.42 -4.88
C LEU A 164 -7.52 4.74 -5.62
N ASP A 165 -8.56 5.34 -6.18
CA ASP A 165 -8.41 6.60 -6.91
C ASP A 165 -8.05 7.73 -5.95
N THR A 166 -8.62 7.72 -4.74
CA THR A 166 -8.24 8.63 -3.65
C THR A 166 -6.79 8.40 -3.20
N VAL A 167 -6.36 7.14 -3.05
CA VAL A 167 -4.97 6.82 -2.69
C VAL A 167 -4.00 7.32 -3.77
N VAL A 168 -4.30 7.06 -5.05
CA VAL A 168 -3.49 7.52 -6.20
C VAL A 168 -3.40 9.05 -6.21
N ARG A 169 -4.51 9.75 -6.01
CA ARG A 169 -4.53 11.21 -5.94
C ARG A 169 -3.61 11.75 -4.83
N HIS A 170 -3.65 11.15 -3.63
CA HIS A 170 -2.75 11.56 -2.53
C HIS A 170 -1.29 11.23 -2.82
N LEU A 171 -0.98 10.08 -3.45
CA LEU A 171 0.38 9.78 -3.91
C LEU A 171 0.87 10.85 -4.91
N MET A 172 0.02 11.27 -5.85
CA MET A 172 0.34 12.32 -6.82
C MET A 172 0.55 13.70 -6.16
N LEU A 173 -0.26 14.07 -5.16
CA LEU A 173 -0.07 15.31 -4.39
C LEU A 173 1.30 15.31 -3.73
N LEU A 174 1.68 14.20 -3.10
CA LEU A 174 2.97 14.07 -2.43
C LEU A 174 4.19 14.10 -3.37
N THR A 175 4.00 13.96 -4.68
CA THR A 175 5.11 14.17 -5.64
C THR A 175 5.45 15.64 -5.83
N ASN A 176 4.49 16.56 -5.63
CA ASN A 176 4.64 17.99 -5.94
C ASN A 176 4.64 18.92 -4.72
N GLU A 177 3.86 18.59 -3.69
CA GLU A 177 3.67 19.48 -2.55
C GLU A 177 4.95 19.62 -1.72
N PRO A 178 5.26 20.82 -1.20
CA PRO A 178 6.36 20.98 -0.26
C PRO A 178 6.19 20.05 0.94
N LEU A 179 7.26 19.36 1.33
CA LEU A 179 7.25 18.58 2.56
C LEU A 179 7.40 19.52 3.76
N ALA A 180 6.54 19.38 4.75
CA ALA A 180 6.65 20.13 6.00
C ALA A 180 7.96 19.82 6.75
N HIS A 181 8.43 18.58 6.62
CA HIS A 181 9.66 18.07 7.23
C HIS A 181 10.36 17.10 6.27
N PRO A 182 11.67 16.86 6.41
CA PRO A 182 12.41 15.88 5.59
C PRO A 182 11.82 14.48 5.61
N HIS A 183 11.10 14.12 6.69
CA HIS A 183 10.35 12.87 6.82
C HIS A 183 8.93 13.20 7.25
N THR A 184 8.00 13.08 6.32
CA THR A 184 6.57 13.37 6.56
C THR A 184 5.78 12.07 6.48
N ARG A 185 4.88 11.84 7.44
CA ARG A 185 3.92 10.72 7.42
C ARG A 185 2.51 11.27 7.42
N ILE A 186 1.67 10.72 6.54
CA ILE A 186 0.26 11.10 6.39
C ILE A 186 -0.58 9.85 6.44
N ASP A 187 -1.58 9.83 7.29
CA ASP A 187 -2.57 8.77 7.37
C ASP A 187 -3.80 9.14 6.52
N LEU A 188 -4.26 8.22 5.69
CA LEU A 188 -5.42 8.36 4.81
C LEU A 188 -6.39 7.21 5.05
N ALA A 189 -7.67 7.52 5.23
CA ALA A 189 -8.72 6.53 5.39
C ALA A 189 -9.97 6.93 4.62
N GLY A 190 -10.78 5.94 4.25
CA GLY A 190 -12.10 6.20 3.66
C GLY A 190 -13.11 6.68 4.68
N PRO A 191 -14.28 7.14 4.23
CA PRO A 191 -15.26 7.83 5.05
C PRO A 191 -15.97 6.92 6.07
N GLU A 192 -16.08 5.61 5.81
CA GLU A 192 -16.96 4.73 6.55
C GLU A 192 -16.24 3.59 7.29
N LYS A 193 -16.66 3.36 8.54
CA LYS A 193 -16.28 2.19 9.31
C LYS A 193 -17.27 1.06 9.07
N ALA A 194 -16.77 -0.16 8.86
CA ALA A 194 -17.58 -1.35 8.60
C ALA A 194 -16.96 -2.59 9.25
N LEU A 195 -17.66 -3.70 9.22
CA LEU A 195 -17.08 -5.01 9.48
C LEU A 195 -16.62 -5.64 8.16
N MET A 196 -15.44 -6.24 8.13
CA MET A 196 -14.93 -6.92 6.94
C MET A 196 -15.92 -7.94 6.37
N ALA A 197 -16.60 -8.67 7.24
CA ALA A 197 -17.59 -9.67 6.82
C ALA A 197 -18.78 -9.08 6.05
N ASP A 198 -19.18 -7.85 6.37
CA ASP A 198 -20.29 -7.19 5.68
C ASP A 198 -19.85 -6.71 4.29
N LEU A 199 -18.63 -6.16 4.17
CA LEU A 199 -18.07 -5.78 2.88
C LEU A 199 -17.86 -6.99 1.96
N VAL A 200 -17.42 -8.13 2.51
CA VAL A 200 -17.31 -9.40 1.78
C VAL A 200 -18.67 -9.84 1.24
N ARG A 201 -19.74 -9.73 2.03
CA ARG A 201 -21.11 -10.06 1.58
C ARG A 201 -21.59 -9.12 0.47
N LYS A 202 -21.33 -7.80 0.61
CA LYS A 202 -21.70 -6.81 -0.41
C LYS A 202 -21.02 -7.11 -1.75
N VAL A 203 -19.69 -7.38 -1.75
CA VAL A 203 -18.96 -7.76 -2.97
C VAL A 203 -19.51 -9.04 -3.59
N ALA A 204 -19.76 -10.06 -2.78
CA ALA A 204 -20.32 -11.31 -3.29
C ALA A 204 -21.70 -11.12 -3.92
N GLN A 205 -22.57 -10.33 -3.29
CA GLN A 205 -23.88 -10.00 -3.83
C GLN A 205 -23.79 -9.26 -5.16
N ALA A 206 -22.95 -8.21 -5.24
CA ALA A 206 -22.76 -7.42 -6.45
C ALA A 206 -22.17 -8.25 -7.61
N SER A 207 -21.29 -9.22 -7.30
CA SER A 207 -20.69 -10.13 -8.30
C SER A 207 -21.53 -11.40 -8.60
N GLY A 208 -22.72 -11.52 -8.03
CA GLY A 208 -23.60 -12.71 -8.20
C GLY A 208 -23.04 -13.99 -7.57
N ARG A 209 -22.02 -13.92 -6.72
CA ARG A 209 -21.39 -15.07 -6.06
C ARG A 209 -22.21 -15.53 -4.85
N ARG A 210 -22.59 -16.78 -4.82
CA ARG A 210 -23.26 -17.39 -3.66
C ARG A 210 -22.22 -17.89 -2.66
N ILE A 211 -22.00 -17.14 -1.58
CA ILE A 211 -21.03 -17.48 -0.53
C ILE A 211 -21.68 -17.53 0.85
N ILE A 212 -21.02 -18.28 1.73
CA ILE A 212 -21.31 -18.34 3.16
C ILE A 212 -20.07 -17.78 3.88
N VAL A 213 -20.19 -16.59 4.45
CA VAL A 213 -19.11 -15.98 5.23
C VAL A 213 -19.03 -16.66 6.58
N VAL A 214 -17.89 -17.28 6.86
CA VAL A 214 -17.60 -17.97 8.12
C VAL A 214 -16.70 -17.07 8.98
N PRO A 215 -17.20 -16.46 10.07
CA PRO A 215 -16.39 -15.66 10.96
C PRO A 215 -15.28 -16.51 11.59
N VAL A 216 -14.02 -16.05 11.47
CA VAL A 216 -12.86 -16.71 12.09
C VAL A 216 -12.19 -15.82 13.12
N TRP A 217 -11.71 -16.45 14.19
CA TRP A 217 -10.96 -15.79 15.23
C TRP A 217 -9.47 -16.12 15.06
N LEU A 218 -8.67 -15.11 14.81
CA LEU A 218 -7.23 -15.27 14.79
C LEU A 218 -6.70 -15.06 16.22
N PRO A 219 -5.84 -15.95 16.74
CA PRO A 219 -5.25 -15.82 18.08
C PRO A 219 -4.11 -14.80 18.10
N GLY A 220 -3.70 -14.42 19.31
CA GLY A 220 -2.51 -13.62 19.56
C GLY A 220 -2.77 -12.12 19.76
N ALA A 221 -1.70 -11.41 20.17
CA ALA A 221 -1.75 -10.00 20.56
C ALA A 221 -2.09 -9.09 19.36
N SER A 222 -1.47 -9.33 18.20
CA SER A 222 -1.76 -8.59 16.97
C SER A 222 -3.22 -8.71 16.56
N ALA A 223 -3.77 -9.93 16.60
CA ALA A 223 -5.17 -10.15 16.27
C ALA A 223 -6.14 -9.44 17.25
N ARG A 224 -5.79 -9.34 18.52
CA ARG A 224 -6.58 -8.55 19.50
C ARG A 224 -6.57 -7.07 19.16
N LYS A 225 -5.40 -6.50 18.80
CA LYS A 225 -5.29 -5.09 18.37
C LYS A 225 -6.11 -4.81 17.12
N VAL A 226 -6.03 -5.71 16.11
CA VAL A 226 -6.80 -5.58 14.87
C VAL A 226 -8.31 -5.62 15.14
N ARG A 227 -8.77 -6.55 16.00
CA ARG A 227 -10.19 -6.58 16.40
C ARG A 227 -10.63 -5.35 17.19
N ALA A 228 -9.70 -4.70 17.89
CA ALA A 228 -9.96 -3.43 18.58
C ALA A 228 -9.92 -2.20 17.64
N GLY A 229 -9.74 -2.40 16.33
CA GLY A 229 -9.76 -1.32 15.34
C GLY A 229 -8.40 -0.66 15.08
N ALA A 230 -7.28 -1.26 15.44
CA ALA A 230 -5.95 -0.67 15.26
C ALA A 230 -5.60 -0.34 13.79
N LEU A 231 -6.28 -0.94 12.82
CA LEU A 231 -6.09 -0.69 11.39
C LEU A 231 -7.13 0.29 10.80
N GLN A 232 -7.91 0.95 11.65
CA GLN A 232 -8.81 2.05 11.26
C GLN A 232 -8.07 3.39 11.32
N ALA A 233 -8.73 4.46 10.86
CA ALA A 233 -8.17 5.81 10.87
C ALA A 233 -7.62 6.21 12.25
N SER A 234 -6.43 6.82 12.24
CA SER A 234 -5.90 7.53 13.39
C SER A 234 -6.69 8.85 13.62
N PRO A 235 -6.59 9.48 14.81
CA PRO A 235 -7.28 10.74 15.08
C PRO A 235 -6.90 11.90 14.14
N HIS A 236 -5.73 11.79 13.49
CA HIS A 236 -5.20 12.83 12.59
C HIS A 236 -5.24 12.41 11.11
N ALA A 237 -5.89 11.27 10.80
CA ALA A 237 -6.00 10.81 9.43
C ALA A 237 -6.87 11.74 8.59
N ILE A 238 -6.48 11.91 7.34
CA ILE A 238 -7.35 12.49 6.31
C ILE A 238 -8.45 11.48 6.03
N ILE A 239 -9.70 11.89 6.16
CA ILE A 239 -10.87 11.06 5.86
C ILE A 239 -11.45 11.53 4.55
N GLU A 240 -11.30 10.73 3.49
CA GLU A 240 -11.66 11.16 2.15
C GLU A 240 -11.94 9.97 1.22
N GLY A 241 -12.61 10.26 0.11
CA GLY A 241 -12.91 9.29 -0.94
C GLY A 241 -14.38 8.88 -0.98
N ARG A 242 -14.69 8.01 -1.93
CA ARG A 242 -16.03 7.43 -2.07
C ARG A 242 -16.32 6.47 -0.92
N THR A 243 -17.60 6.37 -0.54
CA THR A 243 -18.07 5.28 0.31
C THR A 243 -17.89 3.94 -0.39
N PHE A 244 -17.94 2.86 0.38
CA PHE A 244 -17.85 1.52 -0.21
C PHE A 244 -19.01 1.21 -1.17
N ASP A 245 -20.21 1.69 -0.85
CA ASP A 245 -21.40 1.46 -1.67
C ASP A 245 -21.35 2.28 -2.97
N GLU A 246 -20.89 3.52 -2.93
CA GLU A 246 -20.65 4.33 -4.14
C GLU A 246 -19.60 3.71 -5.06
N TRP A 247 -18.51 3.18 -4.49
CA TRP A 247 -17.48 2.48 -5.24
C TRP A 247 -17.97 1.19 -5.86
N LEU A 248 -18.87 0.46 -5.18
CA LEU A 248 -19.35 -0.84 -5.63
C LEU A 248 -20.29 -0.76 -6.84
N VAL A 249 -20.95 0.38 -7.05
CA VAL A 249 -21.93 0.59 -8.14
C VAL A 249 -21.36 1.40 -9.31
N GLY A 250 -20.17 1.98 -9.20
CA GLY A 250 -19.62 2.84 -10.22
C GLY A 250 -18.18 2.88 -10.43
#